data_7293c29606851e29a457cc71347675e5
#
_entry.id   7293c29606851e29a457cc71347675e5
#
_cell.length_a   1.000
_cell.length_b   1.000
_cell.length_c   1.000
_cell.angle_alpha   90.00
_cell.angle_beta   90.00
_cell.angle_gamma   90.00
#
_symmetry.space_group_name_H-M   'P 1'
#
loop_
_entity.id
_entity.type
_entity.pdbx_description
1 polymer ?
#
loop_
_entity_poly.entity_id
_entity_poly.type
_entity_poly.pdbx_seq_one_letter_code
_entity_poly.pdbx_strand_id
1 'polypeptide(L)'
;ANLVVKEMPSSWTAVDATSTKLYSLTDTTKDYVKNLSQDVTIYVLSSEKSADSTLAETLQRYEDLSKHLKVVYKDPEKSPNFYQQYTDSAPSQNSMIVVSDARSRVVDYSDVYEYSYDYSTYSSSVDGYDAEGQLTSALQYVTKADSELPVIYEITGHGENTLSGGFSEAVEKANMTVSQLTLLTEDAVPEDAAAIIINGPTSDFSEDDAAKVKEYLQGGGRAFIACSFEHQD
;
A
#
# COMPACT_ATOMS: atom_id res chain seq x y z
N ALA A 1 16.41 1.08 9.79
CA ALA A 1 15.78 0.76 8.49
C ALA A 1 15.64 -0.75 8.19
N ASN A 2 15.74 -1.64 9.19
CA ASN A 2 15.79 -3.10 8.92
C ASN A 2 14.74 -3.92 9.68
N LEU A 3 13.74 -3.33 10.31
CA LEU A 3 12.78 -4.11 11.13
C LEU A 3 11.45 -4.42 10.42
N VAL A 4 11.06 -3.64 9.42
CA VAL A 4 9.80 -3.88 8.68
C VAL A 4 9.95 -5.02 7.65
N VAL A 5 11.16 -5.25 7.15
CA VAL A 5 11.44 -6.27 6.13
C VAL A 5 11.38 -7.71 6.68
N LYS A 6 11.47 -7.92 7.99
CA LYS A 6 11.51 -9.28 8.58
C LYS A 6 10.15 -9.95 8.74
N GLU A 7 9.07 -9.18 8.67
CA GLU A 7 7.69 -9.69 8.80
C GLU A 7 6.97 -9.75 7.43
N MET A 8 7.61 -9.26 6.37
CA MET A 8 7.08 -9.44 5.02
C MET A 8 7.37 -10.87 4.56
N PRO A 9 6.38 -11.57 3.97
CA PRO A 9 6.62 -12.87 3.36
C PRO A 9 7.77 -12.78 2.36
N SER A 10 8.67 -13.74 2.37
CA SER A 10 9.85 -13.79 1.47
C SER A 10 9.46 -13.80 -0.02
N SER A 11 8.20 -14.08 -0.36
CA SER A 11 7.63 -13.96 -1.70
C SER A 11 7.50 -12.51 -2.20
N TRP A 12 7.63 -11.52 -1.32
CA TRP A 12 7.55 -10.09 -1.67
C TRP A 12 8.92 -9.48 -2.00
N THR A 13 9.99 -10.21 -1.79
CA THR A 13 11.37 -9.72 -1.99
C THR A 13 12.17 -10.50 -3.03
N ALA A 14 11.61 -11.53 -3.66
CA ALA A 14 12.30 -12.35 -4.66
C ALA A 14 11.57 -12.31 -6.01
N VAL A 15 11.99 -11.43 -6.89
CA VAL A 15 11.60 -11.45 -8.31
C VAL A 15 12.47 -12.48 -9.03
N ASP A 16 11.89 -13.62 -9.36
CA ASP A 16 12.53 -14.61 -10.23
C ASP A 16 12.13 -14.32 -11.69
N ALA A 17 12.93 -13.50 -12.37
CA ALA A 17 12.71 -12.99 -13.72
C ALA A 17 12.96 -14.03 -14.82
N THR A 18 12.72 -15.32 -14.61
CA THR A 18 12.78 -16.29 -15.69
C THR A 18 11.48 -16.30 -16.47
N SER A 19 11.56 -16.22 -17.80
CA SER A 19 10.45 -16.11 -18.75
C SER A 19 9.32 -17.15 -18.61
N THR A 20 9.53 -18.21 -17.85
CA THR A 20 8.57 -19.28 -17.58
C THR A 20 7.76 -19.08 -16.30
N LYS A 21 8.18 -18.17 -15.41
CA LYS A 21 7.52 -17.91 -14.12
C LYS A 21 6.81 -16.56 -14.03
N LEU A 22 7.00 -15.67 -15.01
CA LEU A 22 6.37 -14.35 -15.08
C LEU A 22 4.84 -14.38 -14.89
N TYR A 23 4.21 -15.50 -15.21
CA TYR A 23 2.75 -15.66 -15.15
C TYR A 23 2.28 -16.59 -14.03
N SER A 24 3.20 -17.24 -13.28
CA SER A 24 2.80 -18.20 -12.25
C SER A 24 2.51 -17.49 -10.94
N LEU A 25 1.28 -17.54 -10.48
CA LEU A 25 0.91 -17.05 -9.15
C LEU A 25 1.49 -17.99 -8.07
N THR A 26 1.90 -17.41 -6.95
CA THR A 26 2.32 -18.15 -5.76
C THR A 26 1.16 -18.94 -5.15
N ASP A 27 1.46 -19.98 -4.41
CA ASP A 27 0.41 -20.79 -3.77
C ASP A 27 -0.35 -19.96 -2.71
N THR A 28 0.33 -19.05 -2.02
CA THR A 28 -0.29 -18.10 -1.06
C THR A 28 -1.35 -17.24 -1.75
N THR A 29 -1.02 -16.65 -2.91
CA THR A 29 -1.97 -15.85 -3.70
C THR A 29 -3.14 -16.70 -4.19
N LYS A 30 -2.85 -17.90 -4.72
CA LYS A 30 -3.90 -18.82 -5.19
C LYS A 30 -4.87 -19.20 -4.08
N ASP A 31 -4.35 -19.53 -2.91
CA ASP A 31 -5.16 -19.90 -1.75
C ASP A 31 -6.00 -18.72 -1.26
N TYR A 32 -5.42 -17.52 -1.22
CA TYR A 32 -6.14 -16.33 -0.85
C TYR A 32 -7.30 -16.02 -1.82
N VAL A 33 -7.03 -16.00 -3.12
CA VAL A 33 -8.04 -15.66 -4.15
C VAL A 33 -9.15 -16.71 -4.22
N LYS A 34 -8.83 -18.01 -4.10
CA LYS A 34 -9.83 -19.09 -4.04
C LYS A 34 -10.79 -18.97 -2.85
N ASN A 35 -10.29 -18.44 -1.73
CA ASN A 35 -11.07 -18.29 -0.51
C ASN A 35 -11.76 -16.93 -0.38
N LEU A 36 -11.78 -16.10 -1.43
CA LEU A 36 -12.55 -14.86 -1.44
C LEU A 36 -14.02 -15.14 -1.16
N SER A 37 -14.57 -14.46 -0.17
CA SER A 37 -15.98 -14.54 0.24
C SER A 37 -16.81 -13.32 -0.16
N GLN A 38 -16.17 -12.28 -0.68
CA GLN A 38 -16.76 -11.02 -1.12
C GLN A 38 -16.52 -10.84 -2.61
N ASP A 39 -17.48 -10.22 -3.29
CA ASP A 39 -17.32 -9.88 -4.69
C ASP A 39 -16.35 -8.71 -4.87
N VAL A 40 -15.39 -8.90 -5.75
CA VAL A 40 -14.39 -7.89 -6.11
C VAL A 40 -14.36 -7.73 -7.61
N THR A 41 -14.31 -6.48 -8.07
CA THR A 41 -14.13 -6.17 -9.49
C THR A 41 -12.80 -5.43 -9.69
N ILE A 42 -12.00 -5.90 -10.62
CA ILE A 42 -10.79 -5.23 -11.09
C ILE A 42 -11.12 -4.53 -12.40
N TYR A 43 -11.18 -3.21 -12.36
CA TYR A 43 -11.33 -2.40 -13.58
C TYR A 43 -9.96 -2.09 -14.15
N VAL A 44 -9.71 -2.50 -15.39
CA VAL A 44 -8.47 -2.19 -16.12
C VAL A 44 -8.73 -0.98 -17.00
N LEU A 45 -7.96 0.09 -16.83
CA LEU A 45 -8.12 1.34 -17.59
C LEU A 45 -7.47 1.21 -18.96
N SER A 46 -8.05 0.40 -19.79
CA SER A 46 -7.63 0.16 -21.19
C SER A 46 -8.80 -0.46 -21.95
N SER A 47 -8.73 -0.39 -23.28
CA SER A 47 -9.52 -1.31 -24.10
C SER A 47 -8.91 -2.71 -24.02
N GLU A 48 -9.72 -3.76 -24.12
CA GLU A 48 -9.25 -5.15 -24.09
C GLU A 48 -8.17 -5.42 -25.18
N LYS A 49 -8.27 -4.74 -26.33
CA LYS A 49 -7.33 -4.91 -27.46
C LYS A 49 -6.01 -4.17 -27.24
N SER A 50 -6.02 -3.12 -26.44
CA SER A 50 -4.85 -2.25 -26.20
C SER A 50 -4.21 -2.51 -24.83
N ALA A 51 -4.78 -3.45 -24.06
CA ALA A 51 -4.25 -3.83 -22.77
C ALA A 51 -2.87 -4.49 -22.91
N ASP A 52 -2.03 -4.29 -21.89
CA ASP A 52 -0.78 -5.01 -21.77
C ASP A 52 -1.04 -6.53 -21.71
N SER A 53 -0.42 -7.29 -22.60
CA SER A 53 -0.71 -8.71 -22.75
C SER A 53 -0.25 -9.55 -21.56
N THR A 54 0.87 -9.16 -20.92
CA THR A 54 1.38 -9.84 -19.72
C THR A 54 0.47 -9.62 -18.53
N LEU A 55 0.01 -8.38 -18.35
CA LEU A 55 -0.95 -8.04 -17.32
C LEU A 55 -2.31 -8.73 -17.57
N ALA A 56 -2.79 -8.75 -18.80
CA ALA A 56 -4.04 -9.41 -19.16
C ALA A 56 -4.02 -10.91 -18.84
N GLU A 57 -2.91 -11.60 -19.13
CA GLU A 57 -2.72 -13.01 -18.79
C GLU A 57 -2.70 -13.23 -17.27
N THR A 58 -2.04 -12.34 -16.52
CA THR A 58 -2.03 -12.40 -15.05
C THR A 58 -3.46 -12.22 -14.50
N LEU A 59 -4.18 -11.21 -14.96
CA LEU A 59 -5.56 -10.94 -14.54
C LEU A 59 -6.52 -12.09 -14.84
N GLN A 60 -6.38 -12.72 -16.01
CA GLN A 60 -7.17 -13.90 -16.36
C GLN A 60 -6.95 -15.03 -15.36
N ARG A 61 -5.70 -15.26 -14.93
CA ARG A 61 -5.40 -16.30 -13.92
C ARG A 61 -6.03 -15.99 -12.57
N TYR A 62 -6.09 -14.71 -12.17
CA TYR A 62 -6.81 -14.31 -10.97
C TYR A 62 -8.31 -14.57 -11.10
N GLU A 63 -8.93 -14.18 -12.21
CA GLU A 63 -10.35 -14.37 -12.46
C GLU A 63 -10.73 -15.85 -12.49
N ASP A 64 -9.91 -16.71 -13.07
CA ASP A 64 -10.12 -18.16 -13.14
C ASP A 64 -10.08 -18.85 -11.75
N LEU A 65 -9.48 -18.22 -10.75
CA LEU A 65 -9.36 -18.80 -9.40
C LEU A 65 -10.61 -18.63 -8.55
N SER A 66 -11.44 -17.62 -8.80
CA SER A 66 -12.58 -17.30 -7.93
C SER A 66 -13.77 -16.72 -8.68
N LYS A 67 -14.95 -17.30 -8.45
CA LYS A 67 -16.23 -16.75 -8.95
C LYS A 67 -16.57 -15.35 -8.37
N HIS A 68 -15.89 -14.96 -7.28
CA HIS A 68 -16.04 -13.66 -6.61
C HIS A 68 -15.14 -12.59 -7.20
N LEU A 69 -14.28 -12.93 -8.15
CA LEU A 69 -13.40 -11.97 -8.80
C LEU A 69 -13.80 -11.78 -10.26
N LYS A 70 -13.92 -10.53 -10.69
CA LYS A 70 -14.23 -10.16 -12.07
C LYS A 70 -13.22 -9.14 -12.59
N VAL A 71 -12.80 -9.30 -13.84
CA VAL A 71 -11.98 -8.35 -14.56
C VAL A 71 -12.81 -7.64 -15.62
N VAL A 72 -12.81 -6.31 -15.59
CA VAL A 72 -13.61 -5.48 -16.51
C VAL A 72 -12.74 -4.39 -17.13
N TYR A 73 -12.61 -4.41 -18.45
CA TYR A 73 -11.87 -3.38 -19.17
C TYR A 73 -12.73 -2.12 -19.35
N LYS A 74 -12.16 -0.99 -18.99
CA LYS A 74 -12.75 0.34 -19.12
C LYS A 74 -11.90 1.18 -20.06
N ASP A 75 -12.32 1.28 -21.29
CA ASP A 75 -11.67 2.05 -22.33
C ASP A 75 -11.74 3.56 -21.98
N PRO A 76 -10.60 4.24 -21.74
CA PRO A 76 -10.60 5.66 -21.40
C PRO A 76 -11.14 6.56 -22.52
N GLU A 77 -11.07 6.12 -23.77
CA GLU A 77 -11.65 6.88 -24.88
C GLU A 77 -13.18 6.90 -24.83
N LYS A 78 -13.80 5.82 -24.33
CA LYS A 78 -15.27 5.70 -24.20
C LYS A 78 -15.78 6.18 -22.85
N SER A 79 -14.95 6.13 -21.82
CA SER A 79 -15.32 6.47 -20.44
C SER A 79 -14.21 7.27 -19.75
N PRO A 80 -13.90 8.50 -20.24
CA PRO A 80 -12.73 9.26 -19.79
C PRO A 80 -12.75 9.64 -18.31
N ASN A 81 -13.93 9.74 -17.71
CA ASN A 81 -14.11 10.15 -16.32
C ASN A 81 -14.44 8.99 -15.39
N PHE A 82 -14.33 7.74 -15.85
CA PHE A 82 -14.69 6.57 -15.03
C PHE A 82 -13.91 6.51 -13.71
N TYR A 83 -12.62 6.86 -13.73
CA TYR A 83 -11.75 6.83 -12.57
C TYR A 83 -12.15 7.81 -11.46
N GLN A 84 -12.84 8.90 -11.79
CA GLN A 84 -13.21 9.96 -10.83
C GLN A 84 -14.12 9.48 -9.70
N GLN A 85 -14.72 8.30 -9.82
CA GLN A 85 -15.50 7.67 -8.76
C GLN A 85 -14.60 7.08 -7.65
N TYR A 86 -13.29 6.94 -7.91
CA TYR A 86 -12.36 6.21 -7.06
C TYR A 86 -11.10 7.01 -6.69
N THR A 87 -10.73 8.00 -7.50
CA THR A 87 -9.55 8.83 -7.29
C THR A 87 -9.68 10.18 -7.99
N ASP A 88 -9.05 11.21 -7.41
CA ASP A 88 -9.00 12.56 -7.98
C ASP A 88 -7.95 12.69 -9.10
N SER A 89 -6.93 11.84 -9.08
CA SER A 89 -5.86 11.84 -10.08
C SER A 89 -6.14 10.83 -11.18
N ALA A 90 -5.97 11.23 -12.44
CA ALA A 90 -6.15 10.35 -13.58
C ALA A 90 -5.02 9.29 -13.63
N PRO A 91 -5.33 8.00 -13.40
CA PRO A 91 -4.33 6.95 -13.52
C PRO A 91 -3.89 6.75 -14.96
N SER A 92 -2.68 6.23 -15.15
CA SER A 92 -2.15 5.93 -16.48
C SER A 92 -2.91 4.78 -17.16
N GLN A 93 -2.74 4.66 -18.49
CA GLN A 93 -3.29 3.50 -19.22
C GLN A 93 -2.73 2.19 -18.66
N ASN A 94 -3.55 1.16 -18.60
CA ASN A 94 -3.32 -0.14 -17.97
C ASN A 94 -3.27 -0.12 -16.42
N SER A 95 -3.42 1.02 -15.78
CA SER A 95 -3.67 1.04 -14.32
C SER A 95 -4.96 0.30 -13.99
N MET A 96 -5.03 -0.21 -12.78
CA MET A 96 -6.18 -0.99 -12.32
C MET A 96 -6.85 -0.31 -11.14
N ILE A 97 -8.17 -0.47 -11.04
CA ILE A 97 -8.95 -0.06 -9.86
C ILE A 97 -9.61 -1.31 -9.31
N VAL A 98 -9.16 -1.74 -8.15
CA VAL A 98 -9.70 -2.90 -7.43
C VAL A 98 -10.80 -2.40 -6.51
N VAL A 99 -12.01 -2.95 -6.63
CA VAL A 99 -13.20 -2.46 -5.95
C VAL A 99 -13.97 -3.59 -5.30
N SER A 100 -14.30 -3.42 -4.02
CA SER A 100 -15.30 -4.22 -3.30
C SER A 100 -16.46 -3.33 -2.84
N ASP A 101 -17.44 -3.90 -2.15
CA ASP A 101 -18.52 -3.11 -1.55
C ASP A 101 -18.00 -2.18 -0.43
N ALA A 102 -16.89 -2.52 0.22
CA ALA A 102 -16.34 -1.75 1.34
C ALA A 102 -15.50 -0.56 0.88
N ARG A 103 -14.63 -0.75 -0.13
CA ARG A 103 -13.66 0.26 -0.56
C ARG A 103 -13.03 -0.07 -1.90
N SER A 104 -12.18 0.86 -2.37
CA SER A 104 -11.43 0.69 -3.60
C SER A 104 -9.94 1.02 -3.40
N ARG A 105 -9.10 0.48 -4.28
CA ARG A 105 -7.68 0.82 -4.39
C ARG A 105 -7.26 0.94 -5.84
N VAL A 106 -6.53 2.00 -6.14
CA VAL A 106 -5.86 2.16 -7.44
C VAL A 106 -4.50 1.45 -7.38
N VAL A 107 -4.19 0.69 -8.41
CA VAL A 107 -2.87 0.12 -8.68
C VAL A 107 -2.36 0.78 -9.94
N ASP A 108 -1.36 1.65 -9.80
CA ASP A 108 -0.78 2.30 -10.96
C ASP A 108 0.01 1.32 -11.83
N TYR A 109 -0.08 1.48 -13.15
CA TYR A 109 0.66 0.65 -14.08
C TYR A 109 2.19 0.79 -13.92
N SER A 110 2.66 1.95 -13.48
CA SER A 110 4.06 2.17 -13.15
C SER A 110 4.58 1.28 -12.00
N ASP A 111 3.69 0.83 -11.12
CA ASP A 111 4.04 -0.04 -9.99
C ASP A 111 4.04 -1.54 -10.37
N VAL A 112 3.52 -1.87 -11.55
CA VAL A 112 3.47 -3.25 -12.08
C VAL A 112 4.83 -3.70 -12.61
N TYR A 113 5.62 -2.76 -13.11
CA TYR A 113 6.95 -3.04 -13.65
C TYR A 113 8.01 -2.29 -12.87
N GLU A 114 9.06 -2.97 -12.48
CA GLU A 114 10.26 -2.37 -11.92
C GLU A 114 11.23 -1.99 -13.05
N TYR A 115 11.71 -0.76 -13.03
CA TYR A 115 12.63 -0.24 -14.03
C TYR A 115 13.96 0.11 -13.38
N SER A 116 15.08 -0.32 -14.00
CA SER A 116 16.39 0.23 -13.72
C SER A 116 16.79 1.25 -14.79
N TYR A 117 17.56 2.22 -14.38
CA TYR A 117 18.10 3.24 -15.27
C TYR A 117 19.64 3.19 -15.27
N ASP A 118 20.19 2.90 -16.44
CA ASP A 118 21.65 2.92 -16.64
C ASP A 118 22.07 4.34 -17.06
N TYR A 119 22.70 5.04 -16.11
CA TYR A 119 23.20 6.39 -16.32
C TYR A 119 24.37 6.47 -17.33
N SER A 120 25.05 5.37 -17.62
CA SER A 120 26.18 5.33 -18.57
C SER A 120 25.71 5.26 -20.03
N THR A 121 24.58 4.59 -20.26
CA THR A 121 23.98 4.41 -21.59
C THR A 121 22.71 5.26 -21.80
N TYR A 122 22.25 5.96 -20.75
CA TYR A 122 20.99 6.71 -20.73
C TYR A 122 19.79 5.86 -21.18
N SER A 123 19.79 4.58 -20.79
CA SER A 123 18.70 3.65 -21.11
C SER A 123 18.01 3.12 -19.87
N SER A 124 16.71 2.85 -19.99
CA SER A 124 15.95 2.13 -18.98
C SER A 124 15.71 0.69 -19.41
N SER A 125 15.79 -0.25 -18.49
CA SER A 125 15.42 -1.65 -18.70
C SER A 125 14.38 -2.07 -17.68
N VAL A 126 13.51 -3.02 -18.04
CA VAL A 126 12.57 -3.65 -17.10
C VAL A 126 13.34 -4.71 -16.32
N ASP A 127 13.44 -4.55 -15.02
CA ASP A 127 14.15 -5.47 -14.12
C ASP A 127 13.21 -6.43 -13.39
N GLY A 128 11.93 -6.08 -13.26
CA GLY A 128 10.97 -6.89 -12.55
C GLY A 128 9.52 -6.69 -13.01
N TYR A 129 8.67 -7.65 -12.64
CA TYR A 129 7.23 -7.62 -12.86
C TYR A 129 6.53 -8.04 -11.57
N ASP A 130 5.85 -7.10 -10.92
CA ASP A 130 5.23 -7.26 -9.59
C ASP A 130 3.69 -7.14 -9.61
N ALA A 131 3.05 -7.47 -10.72
CA ALA A 131 1.58 -7.44 -10.77
C ALA A 131 0.93 -8.32 -9.70
N GLU A 132 1.54 -9.47 -9.37
CA GLU A 132 1.03 -10.34 -8.32
C GLU A 132 1.05 -9.67 -6.95
N GLY A 133 2.16 -9.06 -6.57
CA GLY A 133 2.30 -8.36 -5.29
C GLY A 133 1.30 -7.21 -5.16
N GLN A 134 1.22 -6.37 -6.19
CA GLN A 134 0.33 -5.21 -6.24
C GLN A 134 -1.14 -5.63 -6.18
N LEU A 135 -1.56 -6.59 -7.01
CA LEU A 135 -2.94 -7.06 -7.05
C LEU A 135 -3.35 -7.77 -5.76
N THR A 136 -2.49 -8.66 -5.23
CA THR A 136 -2.80 -9.38 -3.98
C THR A 136 -2.90 -8.41 -2.81
N SER A 137 -2.01 -7.42 -2.73
CA SER A 137 -2.08 -6.35 -1.71
C SER A 137 -3.38 -5.55 -1.84
N ALA A 138 -3.74 -5.13 -3.06
CA ALA A 138 -4.97 -4.40 -3.30
C ALA A 138 -6.22 -5.23 -2.94
N LEU A 139 -6.26 -6.51 -3.31
CA LEU A 139 -7.34 -7.42 -2.95
C LEU A 139 -7.47 -7.57 -1.43
N GLN A 140 -6.36 -7.76 -0.72
CA GLN A 140 -6.35 -7.84 0.74
C GLN A 140 -6.86 -6.54 1.38
N TYR A 141 -6.49 -5.39 0.83
CA TYR A 141 -6.97 -4.10 1.31
C TYR A 141 -8.48 -3.95 1.17
N VAL A 142 -9.02 -4.22 -0.02
CA VAL A 142 -10.44 -3.96 -0.29
C VAL A 142 -11.38 -4.98 0.37
N THR A 143 -10.87 -6.14 0.81
CA THR A 143 -11.68 -7.21 1.41
C THR A 143 -11.57 -7.30 2.92
N LYS A 144 -10.61 -6.60 3.56
CA LYS A 144 -10.52 -6.53 5.02
C LYS A 144 -11.59 -5.61 5.59
N ALA A 145 -12.07 -5.92 6.79
CA ALA A 145 -12.87 -4.98 7.57
C ALA A 145 -12.01 -3.77 8.01
N ASP A 146 -12.62 -2.62 8.26
CA ASP A 146 -11.90 -1.42 8.71
C ASP A 146 -11.11 -1.68 10.00
N SER A 147 -11.71 -2.42 10.93
CA SER A 147 -11.09 -2.82 12.19
C SER A 147 -9.91 -3.79 12.05
N GLU A 148 -9.68 -4.35 10.86
CA GLU A 148 -8.57 -5.28 10.60
C GLU A 148 -7.37 -4.60 9.94
N LEU A 149 -7.50 -3.30 9.59
CA LEU A 149 -6.39 -2.53 9.04
C LEU A 149 -5.56 -1.97 10.20
N PRO A 150 -4.25 -2.28 10.26
CA PRO A 150 -3.38 -1.70 11.28
C PRO A 150 -3.35 -0.17 11.15
N VAL A 151 -3.47 0.53 12.27
CA VAL A 151 -3.43 2.00 12.31
C VAL A 151 -2.05 2.46 12.78
N ILE A 152 -1.45 3.36 12.01
CA ILE A 152 -0.27 4.11 12.44
C ILE A 152 -0.74 5.48 12.89
N TYR A 153 -0.46 5.85 14.13
CA TYR A 153 -0.80 7.16 14.65
C TYR A 153 0.37 8.14 14.52
N GLU A 154 0.14 9.20 13.77
CA GLU A 154 1.03 10.34 13.68
C GLU A 154 0.76 11.27 14.87
N ILE A 155 1.73 11.39 15.78
CA ILE A 155 1.59 12.28 16.94
C ILE A 155 1.62 13.72 16.47
N THR A 156 0.73 14.53 17.02
CA THR A 156 0.58 15.96 16.74
C THR A 156 0.41 16.74 18.04
N GLY A 157 0.70 18.04 18.00
CA GLY A 157 0.52 18.96 19.15
C GLY A 157 1.81 19.57 19.67
N HIS A 158 2.99 19.08 19.23
CA HIS A 158 4.31 19.57 19.65
C HIS A 158 5.09 20.15 18.47
N GLY A 159 4.39 20.55 17.39
CA GLY A 159 4.99 21.15 16.19
C GLY A 159 5.67 20.14 15.28
N GLU A 160 5.22 18.90 15.32
CA GLU A 160 5.71 17.84 14.44
C GLU A 160 5.44 18.15 12.95
N ASN A 161 6.30 17.63 12.10
CA ASN A 161 6.08 17.67 10.67
C ASN A 161 5.12 16.56 10.25
N THR A 162 4.22 16.85 9.32
CA THR A 162 3.38 15.84 8.69
C THR A 162 4.23 14.87 7.85
N LEU A 163 3.76 13.64 7.72
CA LEU A 163 4.41 12.66 6.85
C LEU A 163 4.44 13.14 5.41
N SER A 164 5.57 12.93 4.74
CA SER A 164 5.69 13.23 3.30
C SER A 164 4.84 12.26 2.47
N GLY A 165 4.41 12.68 1.28
CA GLY A 165 3.61 11.87 0.36
C GLY A 165 4.21 10.48 0.12
N GLY A 166 5.51 10.37 -0.13
CA GLY A 166 6.16 9.07 -0.36
C GLY A 166 6.13 8.12 0.85
N PHE A 167 6.13 8.65 2.08
CA PHE A 167 5.98 7.79 3.26
C PHE A 167 4.52 7.34 3.44
N SER A 168 3.56 8.25 3.25
CA SER A 168 2.14 7.93 3.30
C SER A 168 1.78 6.88 2.25
N GLU A 169 2.28 7.03 1.03
CA GLU A 169 2.11 6.04 -0.04
C GLU A 169 2.67 4.66 0.35
N ALA A 170 3.85 4.61 0.98
CA ALA A 170 4.44 3.35 1.42
C ALA A 170 3.61 2.67 2.53
N VAL A 171 3.03 3.46 3.44
CA VAL A 171 2.14 2.95 4.50
C VAL A 171 0.84 2.41 3.89
N GLU A 172 0.26 3.14 2.96
CA GLU A 172 -0.95 2.71 2.25
C GLU A 172 -0.69 1.43 1.43
N LYS A 173 0.44 1.35 0.73
CA LYS A 173 0.86 0.13 0.01
C LYS A 173 1.04 -1.07 0.95
N ALA A 174 1.40 -0.83 2.20
CA ALA A 174 1.48 -1.85 3.24
C ALA A 174 0.10 -2.22 3.85
N ASN A 175 -1.00 -1.70 3.31
CA ASN A 175 -2.36 -1.90 3.81
C ASN A 175 -2.55 -1.47 5.28
N MET A 176 -1.90 -0.37 5.63
CA MET A 176 -2.04 0.31 6.91
C MET A 176 -2.76 1.65 6.70
N THR A 177 -3.43 2.14 7.72
CA THR A 177 -4.01 3.47 7.73
C THR A 177 -3.16 4.42 8.57
N VAL A 178 -3.15 5.70 8.21
CA VAL A 178 -2.53 6.76 9.02
C VAL A 178 -3.64 7.61 9.63
N SER A 179 -3.57 7.81 10.94
CA SER A 179 -4.45 8.72 11.68
C SER A 179 -3.63 9.68 12.52
N GLN A 180 -4.12 10.89 12.71
CA GLN A 180 -3.49 11.85 13.61
C GLN A 180 -3.93 11.60 15.05
N LEU A 181 -3.00 11.73 16.00
CA LEU A 181 -3.23 11.57 17.42
C LEU A 181 -2.65 12.76 18.18
N THR A 182 -3.52 13.49 18.87
CA THR A 182 -3.12 14.58 19.76
C THR A 182 -3.19 14.11 21.20
N LEU A 183 -2.04 13.84 21.82
CA LEU A 183 -1.94 13.28 23.18
C LEU A 183 -2.57 14.18 24.25
N LEU A 184 -2.65 15.48 24.01
CA LEU A 184 -3.30 16.43 24.91
C LEU A 184 -4.79 16.15 25.14
N THR A 185 -5.46 15.51 24.18
CA THR A 185 -6.90 15.26 24.22
C THR A 185 -7.26 13.81 24.51
N GLU A 186 -6.29 12.92 24.45
CA GLU A 186 -6.49 11.51 24.64
C GLU A 186 -5.85 11.03 25.96
N ASP A 187 -6.49 10.10 26.62
CA ASP A 187 -6.00 9.56 27.90
C ASP A 187 -4.80 8.63 27.73
N ALA A 188 -4.67 7.98 26.56
CA ALA A 188 -3.59 7.06 26.22
C ALA A 188 -3.43 6.96 24.69
N VAL A 189 -2.34 6.31 24.23
CA VAL A 189 -2.24 5.85 22.85
C VAL A 189 -3.29 4.74 22.64
N PRO A 190 -4.09 4.81 21.55
CA PRO A 190 -5.13 3.81 21.28
C PRO A 190 -4.60 2.36 21.23
N GLU A 191 -5.39 1.41 21.70
CA GLU A 191 -5.01 -0.02 21.74
C GLU A 191 -4.84 -0.64 20.35
N ASP A 192 -5.50 -0.08 19.33
CA ASP A 192 -5.39 -0.49 17.92
C ASP A 192 -4.16 0.08 17.21
N ALA A 193 -3.32 0.86 17.93
CA ALA A 193 -2.10 1.42 17.37
C ALA A 193 -1.09 0.32 17.02
N ALA A 194 -0.91 0.07 15.72
CA ALA A 194 0.16 -0.79 15.22
C ALA A 194 1.54 -0.16 15.43
N ALA A 195 1.61 1.17 15.33
CA ALA A 195 2.78 1.99 15.65
C ALA A 195 2.38 3.44 15.85
N ILE A 196 3.27 4.22 16.50
CA ILE A 196 3.19 5.67 16.54
C ILE A 196 4.37 6.29 15.80
N ILE A 197 4.17 7.48 15.25
CA ILE A 197 5.23 8.27 14.60
C ILE A 197 5.31 9.62 15.27
N ILE A 198 6.54 10.00 15.68
CA ILE A 198 6.89 11.32 16.20
C ILE A 198 7.91 11.90 15.21
N ASN A 199 7.50 12.87 14.41
CA ASN A 199 8.28 13.37 13.28
C ASN A 199 8.75 14.81 13.50
N GLY A 200 9.93 14.99 14.09
CA GLY A 200 10.59 16.27 14.25
C GLY A 200 9.79 17.25 15.11
N PRO A 201 9.45 16.92 16.35
CA PRO A 201 8.78 17.86 17.26
C PRO A 201 9.66 19.09 17.47
N THR A 202 9.03 20.26 17.50
CA THR A 202 9.73 21.56 17.71
C THR A 202 9.52 22.10 19.11
N SER A 203 8.71 21.45 19.93
CA SER A 203 8.53 21.74 21.35
C SER A 203 8.60 20.45 22.18
N ASP A 204 8.94 20.60 23.46
CA ASP A 204 9.02 19.48 24.38
C ASP A 204 7.64 18.87 24.65
N PHE A 205 7.62 17.57 24.85
CA PHE A 205 6.46 16.85 25.35
C PHE A 205 6.20 17.22 26.81
N SER A 206 4.96 17.40 27.18
CA SER A 206 4.58 17.50 28.59
C SER A 206 4.95 16.21 29.34
N GLU A 207 5.09 16.28 30.68
CA GLU A 207 5.33 15.06 31.49
C GLU A 207 4.22 14.02 31.28
N ASP A 208 2.98 14.47 31.12
CA ASP A 208 1.82 13.61 30.88
C ASP A 208 1.89 12.93 29.50
N ASP A 209 2.16 13.70 28.43
CA ASP A 209 2.27 13.15 27.08
C ASP A 209 3.45 12.17 26.96
N ALA A 210 4.57 12.51 27.58
CA ALA A 210 5.73 11.64 27.63
C ALA A 210 5.43 10.34 28.40
N ALA A 211 4.61 10.41 29.47
CA ALA A 211 4.18 9.25 30.22
C ALA A 211 3.29 8.32 29.38
N LYS A 212 2.34 8.86 28.61
CA LYS A 212 1.49 8.08 27.68
C LYS A 212 2.29 7.34 26.62
N VAL A 213 3.27 8.02 25.99
CA VAL A 213 4.17 7.39 25.02
C VAL A 213 5.01 6.29 25.69
N LYS A 214 5.54 6.56 26.88
CA LYS A 214 6.34 5.60 27.63
C LYS A 214 5.53 4.36 28.01
N GLU A 215 4.29 4.51 28.46
CA GLU A 215 3.40 3.40 28.83
C GLU A 215 3.11 2.54 27.59
N TYR A 216 2.78 3.16 26.45
CA TYR A 216 2.57 2.45 25.20
C TYR A 216 3.81 1.62 24.80
N LEU A 217 5.01 2.19 24.87
CA LEU A 217 6.24 1.49 24.52
C LEU A 217 6.58 0.36 25.53
N GLN A 218 6.32 0.57 26.81
CA GLN A 218 6.50 -0.46 27.84
C GLN A 218 5.50 -1.61 27.67
N GLY A 219 4.32 -1.33 27.16
CA GLY A 219 3.31 -2.32 26.77
C GLY A 219 3.66 -3.14 25.53
N GLY A 220 4.81 -2.87 24.89
CA GLY A 220 5.26 -3.55 23.67
C GLY A 220 4.88 -2.79 22.39
N GLY A 221 4.41 -1.57 22.50
CA GLY A 221 4.10 -0.69 21.36
C GLY A 221 5.35 -0.36 20.53
N ARG A 222 5.15 0.02 19.29
CA ARG A 222 6.22 0.35 18.32
C ARG A 222 6.20 1.82 18.00
N ALA A 223 7.37 2.45 17.88
CA ALA A 223 7.47 3.85 17.51
C ALA A 223 8.57 4.08 16.46
N PHE A 224 8.31 5.02 15.57
CA PHE A 224 9.33 5.67 14.76
C PHE A 224 9.48 7.10 15.26
N ILE A 225 10.67 7.45 15.71
CA ILE A 225 10.96 8.79 16.29
C ILE A 225 12.09 9.42 15.47
N ALA A 226 11.77 10.53 14.80
CA ALA A 226 12.75 11.39 14.14
C ALA A 226 12.88 12.69 14.94
N CYS A 227 14.08 13.00 15.41
CA CYS A 227 14.37 14.23 16.13
C CYS A 227 15.59 14.92 15.51
N SER A 228 15.55 16.23 15.40
CA SER A 228 16.75 17.04 15.15
C SER A 228 17.31 17.50 16.49
N PHE A 229 18.58 17.24 16.73
CA PHE A 229 19.27 17.81 17.88
C PHE A 229 19.93 19.12 17.43
N GLU A 230 19.45 20.25 17.90
CA GLU A 230 20.24 21.47 17.85
C GLU A 230 21.27 21.39 18.99
N HIS A 231 22.54 21.41 18.61
CA HIS A 231 23.61 21.57 19.58
C HIS A 231 23.54 23.03 20.09
N GLN A 232 23.10 23.24 21.31
CA GLN A 232 23.27 24.52 21.97
C GLN A 232 24.72 24.61 22.39
N ASP A 233 25.49 25.48 21.69
CA ASP A 233 26.84 25.88 22.07
C ASP A 233 26.84 26.73 23.35
#